data_703cbf9c05901ff0cd7ced0f680e5f59
#
_entry.id   703cbf9c05901ff0cd7ced0f680e5f59
#
_cell.length_a   1.000
_cell.length_b   1.000
_cell.length_c   1.000
_cell.angle_alpha   90.00
_cell.angle_beta   90.00
_cell.angle_gamma   90.00
#
_symmetry.space_group_name_H-M   'P 1'
#
loop_
_entity.id
_entity.type
_entity.pdbx_description
1 polymer ?
#
loop_
_entity_poly.entity_id
_entity_poly.type
_entity_poly.pdbx_seq_one_letter_code
_entity_poly.pdbx_strand_id
1 'polypeptide(L)'
;MRTLPCILCLASAGLLSACASPERLPNAQYTLGTHQTLILPPQPKDGRLTLTYEGVDDSRCPQNARCMWPGELAYRFTLRINNVAQGFWLVPGKPGYTSPALRGARVELDPSFVSRMRGMTGNAPASYPVVLNMYGS
;
A
#
# COMPACT_ATOMS: atom_id res chain seq x y z
N MET A 1 72.63 -5.85 -30.50
CA MET A 1 72.04 -4.51 -30.28
C MET A 1 70.64 -4.49 -30.86
N ARG A 2 69.66 -4.82 -30.08
CA ARG A 2 68.23 -4.59 -30.45
C ARG A 2 67.44 -4.52 -29.16
N THR A 3 67.13 -3.32 -28.76
CA THR A 3 66.27 -2.97 -27.61
C THR A 3 64.80 -3.17 -27.94
N LEU A 4 64.08 -4.01 -27.21
CA LEU A 4 62.61 -4.10 -27.24
C LEU A 4 62.06 -3.17 -26.17
N PRO A 5 61.04 -2.34 -26.49
CA PRO A 5 60.32 -1.64 -25.45
C PRO A 5 59.16 -2.52 -24.93
N CYS A 6 59.09 -2.68 -23.61
CA CYS A 6 57.96 -3.20 -22.87
C CYS A 6 56.77 -2.22 -22.98
N ILE A 7 55.70 -2.69 -23.55
CA ILE A 7 54.41 -1.98 -23.54
C ILE A 7 53.66 -2.40 -22.27
N LEU A 8 53.59 -1.49 -21.31
CA LEU A 8 52.80 -1.62 -20.09
C LEU A 8 51.33 -1.34 -20.43
N CYS A 9 50.50 -2.38 -20.53
CA CYS A 9 49.04 -2.24 -20.58
C CYS A 9 48.51 -1.98 -19.19
N LEU A 10 48.17 -0.71 -18.88
CA LEU A 10 47.35 -0.34 -17.74
C LEU A 10 45.90 -0.73 -18.01
N ALA A 11 45.47 -1.82 -17.41
CA ALA A 11 44.04 -2.17 -17.34
C ALA A 11 43.37 -1.31 -16.29
N SER A 12 42.70 -0.24 -16.71
CA SER A 12 41.81 0.54 -15.85
C SER A 12 40.52 -0.22 -15.63
N ALA A 13 40.38 -0.88 -14.47
CA ALA A 13 39.15 -1.48 -13.99
C ALA A 13 38.17 -0.35 -13.59
N GLY A 14 37.25 -0.02 -14.47
CA GLY A 14 36.13 0.88 -14.18
C GLY A 14 35.19 0.24 -13.17
N LEU A 15 35.17 0.73 -11.94
CA LEU A 15 34.15 0.43 -10.94
C LEU A 15 32.83 1.00 -11.39
N LEU A 16 32.00 0.21 -12.05
CA LEU A 16 30.59 0.51 -12.28
C LEU A 16 29.87 0.40 -10.94
N SER A 17 29.77 1.53 -10.22
CA SER A 17 28.87 1.66 -9.09
C SER A 17 27.43 1.58 -9.60
N ALA A 18 26.84 0.39 -9.57
CA ALA A 18 25.42 0.20 -9.78
C ALA A 18 24.68 0.87 -8.61
N CYS A 19 24.19 2.09 -8.80
CA CYS A 19 23.22 2.69 -7.91
C CYS A 19 21.94 1.85 -8.00
N ALA A 20 21.74 0.94 -7.04
CA ALA A 20 20.48 0.26 -6.88
C ALA A 20 19.45 1.29 -6.42
N SER A 21 18.61 1.76 -7.34
CA SER A 21 17.45 2.59 -7.00
C SER A 21 16.54 1.80 -6.05
N PRO A 22 15.99 2.41 -5.01
CA PRO A 22 15.04 1.73 -4.14
C PRO A 22 13.86 1.25 -4.99
N GLU A 23 13.61 -0.05 -4.94
CA GLU A 23 12.54 -0.68 -5.69
C GLU A 23 11.19 -0.14 -5.20
N ARG A 24 10.45 0.49 -6.11
CA ARG A 24 9.17 1.15 -5.81
C ARG A 24 8.04 0.13 -5.81
N LEU A 25 6.99 0.41 -5.04
CA LEU A 25 5.77 -0.37 -5.11
C LEU A 25 5.07 -0.13 -6.46
N PRO A 26 4.60 -1.18 -7.15
CA PRO A 26 3.92 -1.03 -8.43
C PRO A 26 2.51 -0.44 -8.24
N ASN A 27 2.00 0.19 -9.31
CA ASN A 27 0.56 0.47 -9.38
C ASN A 27 -0.19 -0.86 -9.48
N ALA A 28 -1.13 -1.08 -8.57
CA ALA A 28 -1.89 -2.32 -8.54
C ALA A 28 -3.24 -2.12 -7.87
N GLN A 29 -4.20 -2.96 -8.26
CA GLN A 29 -5.49 -3.08 -7.59
C GLN A 29 -5.55 -4.40 -6.84
N TYR A 30 -6.05 -4.34 -5.60
CA TYR A 30 -6.18 -5.50 -4.73
C TYR A 30 -7.60 -5.60 -4.18
N THR A 31 -8.10 -6.83 -4.09
CA THR A 31 -9.35 -7.15 -3.41
C THR A 31 -9.05 -7.97 -2.18
N LEU A 32 -9.49 -7.50 -1.01
CA LEU A 32 -9.21 -8.15 0.28
C LEU A 32 -10.51 -8.46 1.01
N GLY A 33 -10.67 -9.70 1.43
CA GLY A 33 -11.68 -10.10 2.42
C GLY A 33 -11.27 -9.68 3.84
N THR A 34 -12.24 -9.64 4.75
CA THR A 34 -11.98 -9.34 6.16
C THR A 34 -10.93 -10.30 6.74
N HIS A 35 -9.97 -9.77 7.47
CA HIS A 35 -8.80 -10.47 8.04
C HIS A 35 -7.84 -11.08 7.02
N GLN A 36 -8.01 -10.77 5.75
CA GLN A 36 -7.07 -11.20 4.73
C GLN A 36 -5.82 -10.32 4.74
N THR A 37 -4.66 -10.98 4.64
CA THR A 37 -3.35 -10.34 4.57
C THR A 37 -2.77 -10.47 3.17
N LEU A 38 -2.35 -9.35 2.61
CA LEU A 38 -1.65 -9.24 1.34
C LEU A 38 -0.16 -9.01 1.59
N ILE A 39 0.69 -9.75 0.89
CA ILE A 39 2.13 -9.48 0.85
C ILE A 39 2.39 -8.51 -0.29
N LEU A 40 2.89 -7.31 0.05
CA LEU A 40 3.15 -6.28 -0.94
C LEU A 40 4.51 -6.49 -1.62
N PRO A 41 4.57 -6.63 -2.96
CA PRO A 41 5.81 -6.67 -3.72
C PRO A 41 6.30 -5.23 -4.00
N PRO A 42 7.60 -5.01 -4.22
CA PRO A 42 8.69 -5.92 -3.95
C PRO A 42 8.98 -6.00 -2.44
N GLN A 43 9.44 -7.17 -2.00
CA GLN A 43 9.78 -7.32 -0.59
C GLN A 43 11.05 -6.52 -0.26
N PRO A 44 11.06 -5.71 0.81
CA PRO A 44 12.27 -5.06 1.26
C PRO A 44 13.30 -6.10 1.69
N LYS A 45 14.59 -5.81 1.47
CA LYS A 45 15.68 -6.70 1.90
C LYS A 45 15.66 -6.95 3.41
N ASP A 46 15.16 -5.97 4.15
CA ASP A 46 15.17 -5.96 5.62
C ASP A 46 13.85 -6.46 6.23
N GLY A 47 12.98 -7.09 5.45
CA GLY A 47 11.77 -7.68 6.00
C GLY A 47 10.59 -7.78 5.04
N ARG A 48 9.51 -8.35 5.56
CA ARG A 48 8.27 -8.55 4.83
C ARG A 48 7.32 -7.39 5.06
N LEU A 49 6.88 -6.76 3.97
CA LEU A 49 5.83 -5.75 4.01
C LEU A 49 4.47 -6.42 3.74
N THR A 50 3.55 -6.29 4.68
CA THR A 50 2.21 -6.87 4.57
C THR A 50 1.13 -5.84 4.88
N LEU A 51 -0.01 -5.98 4.23
CA LEU A 51 -1.21 -5.19 4.45
C LEU A 51 -2.35 -6.13 4.82
N THR A 52 -2.94 -5.93 5.99
CA THR A 52 -4.10 -6.70 6.46
C THR A 52 -5.33 -5.82 6.49
N TYR A 53 -6.42 -6.29 5.93
CA TYR A 53 -7.73 -5.68 6.10
C TYR A 53 -8.38 -6.24 7.38
N GLU A 54 -8.59 -5.38 8.38
CA GLU A 54 -9.12 -5.79 9.69
C GLU A 54 -10.65 -5.83 9.73
N GLY A 55 -11.30 -5.01 8.92
CA GLY A 55 -12.75 -4.93 8.87
C GLY A 55 -13.26 -3.51 8.67
N VAL A 56 -14.57 -3.38 8.69
CA VAL A 56 -15.29 -2.12 8.53
C VAL A 56 -15.88 -1.68 9.85
N ASP A 57 -15.86 -0.37 10.08
CA ASP A 57 -16.59 0.30 11.14
C ASP A 57 -17.62 1.22 10.48
N ASP A 58 -18.91 0.88 10.66
CA ASP A 58 -20.02 1.62 10.09
C ASP A 58 -20.81 2.30 11.21
N SER A 59 -20.49 3.56 11.45
CA SER A 59 -21.17 4.42 12.42
C SER A 59 -22.23 5.33 11.79
N ARG A 60 -22.55 5.13 10.49
CA ARG A 60 -23.53 5.96 9.79
C ARG A 60 -24.91 5.87 10.46
N CYS A 61 -25.62 6.99 10.43
CA CYS A 61 -26.98 7.03 10.94
C CYS A 61 -27.89 6.10 10.16
N PRO A 62 -28.62 5.17 10.81
CA PRO A 62 -29.61 4.34 10.13
C PRO A 62 -30.75 5.18 9.53
N GLN A 63 -31.32 4.72 8.42
CA GLN A 63 -32.38 5.46 7.70
C GLN A 63 -33.59 5.84 8.55
N ASN A 64 -33.92 5.02 9.56
CA ASN A 64 -35.10 5.20 10.41
C ASN A 64 -34.76 5.86 11.76
N ALA A 65 -33.55 6.39 11.94
CA ALA A 65 -33.10 7.03 13.16
C ALA A 65 -32.80 8.51 12.93
N ARG A 66 -33.00 9.31 13.98
CA ARG A 66 -32.54 10.70 14.04
C ARG A 66 -31.26 10.74 14.85
N CYS A 67 -30.12 10.86 14.19
CA CYS A 67 -28.81 10.96 14.82
C CYS A 67 -28.37 12.42 14.93
N MET A 68 -27.68 12.75 16.01
CA MET A 68 -27.04 14.08 16.15
C MET A 68 -25.83 14.24 15.21
N TRP A 69 -25.23 13.14 14.79
CA TRP A 69 -24.07 13.09 13.90
C TRP A 69 -24.36 12.16 12.73
N PRO A 70 -23.93 12.49 11.52
CA PRO A 70 -24.15 11.63 10.35
C PRO A 70 -23.40 10.31 10.42
N GLY A 71 -22.37 10.21 11.27
CA GLY A 71 -21.47 9.09 11.31
C GLY A 71 -20.63 8.93 10.04
N GLU A 72 -19.79 7.91 9.99
CA GLU A 72 -19.00 7.61 8.80
C GLU A 72 -18.79 6.09 8.64
N LEU A 73 -18.43 5.72 7.43
CA LEU A 73 -18.01 4.37 7.08
C LEU A 73 -16.49 4.37 6.98
N ALA A 74 -15.82 3.59 7.83
CA ALA A 74 -14.37 3.55 7.87
C ALA A 74 -13.86 2.10 7.74
N TYR A 75 -12.85 1.89 6.91
CA TYR A 75 -12.21 0.61 6.68
C TYR A 75 -10.88 0.59 7.41
N ARG A 76 -10.70 -0.37 8.31
CA ARG A 76 -9.52 -0.49 9.16
C ARG A 76 -8.50 -1.45 8.56
N PHE A 77 -7.24 -1.01 8.55
CA PHE A 77 -6.12 -1.76 8.02
C PHE A 77 -4.94 -1.76 8.98
N THR A 78 -4.12 -2.79 8.88
CA THR A 78 -2.82 -2.86 9.54
C THR A 78 -1.72 -3.06 8.50
N LEU A 79 -0.82 -2.09 8.39
CA LEU A 79 0.42 -2.21 7.64
C LEU A 79 1.51 -2.74 8.59
N ARG A 80 2.20 -3.80 8.19
CA ARG A 80 3.28 -4.38 8.99
C ARG A 80 4.55 -4.51 8.17
N ILE A 81 5.64 -4.01 8.74
CA ILE A 81 6.99 -4.27 8.25
C ILE A 81 7.77 -4.89 9.41
N ASN A 82 8.29 -6.10 9.20
CA ASN A 82 8.91 -6.88 10.28
C ASN A 82 7.98 -7.00 11.50
N ASN A 83 8.45 -6.55 12.66
CA ASN A 83 7.70 -6.56 13.92
C ASN A 83 6.96 -5.25 14.21
N VAL A 84 7.08 -4.25 13.32
CA VAL A 84 6.40 -2.96 13.47
C VAL A 84 5.06 -3.02 12.76
N ALA A 85 3.98 -2.78 13.49
CA ALA A 85 2.62 -2.70 12.96
C ALA A 85 2.11 -1.26 13.09
N GLN A 86 1.47 -0.77 12.03
CA GLN A 86 0.85 0.55 11.97
C GLN A 86 -0.59 0.40 11.50
N GLY A 87 -1.54 0.73 12.38
CA GLY A 87 -2.96 0.78 12.04
C GLY A 87 -3.31 2.08 11.33
N PHE A 88 -4.22 2.01 10.35
CA PHE A 88 -4.77 3.18 9.68
C PHE A 88 -6.20 2.93 9.19
N TRP A 89 -6.87 3.99 8.77
CA TRP A 89 -8.23 3.97 8.30
C TRP A 89 -8.32 4.54 6.89
N LEU A 90 -9.17 3.95 6.06
CA LEU A 90 -9.59 4.53 4.80
C LEU A 90 -11.09 4.85 4.86
N VAL A 91 -11.42 6.10 4.57
CA VAL A 91 -12.80 6.59 4.59
C VAL A 91 -13.19 7.01 3.19
N PRO A 92 -14.33 6.55 2.65
CA PRO A 92 -14.81 6.96 1.34
C PRO A 92 -14.86 8.47 1.17
N GLY A 93 -14.22 8.97 0.12
CA GLY A 93 -14.19 10.41 -0.19
C GLY A 93 -13.14 11.22 0.57
N LYS A 94 -12.35 10.59 1.44
CA LYS A 94 -11.17 11.20 2.06
C LYS A 94 -9.89 10.77 1.34
N PRO A 95 -8.79 11.54 1.47
CA PRO A 95 -7.50 11.18 0.89
C PRO A 95 -7.03 9.80 1.32
N GLY A 96 -6.28 9.13 0.45
CA GLY A 96 -5.67 7.84 0.74
C GLY A 96 -4.57 7.92 1.80
N TYR A 97 -4.09 6.76 2.19
CA TYR A 97 -3.06 6.59 3.19
C TYR A 97 -1.67 6.52 2.57
N THR A 98 -0.73 7.24 3.16
CA THR A 98 0.70 7.20 2.83
C THR A 98 1.52 6.90 4.08
N SER A 99 2.65 6.22 3.91
CA SER A 99 3.58 5.93 5.00
C SER A 99 5.00 5.80 4.42
N PRO A 100 6.04 6.11 5.18
CA PRO A 100 7.42 5.83 4.79
C PRO A 100 7.65 4.34 4.43
N ALA A 101 6.94 3.42 5.09
CA ALA A 101 6.99 1.99 4.79
C ALA A 101 6.49 1.66 3.37
N LEU A 102 5.61 2.47 2.80
CA LEU A 102 5.11 2.36 1.43
C LEU A 102 6.03 3.02 0.39
N ARG A 103 7.17 3.59 0.81
CA ARG A 103 8.20 4.18 -0.06
C ARG A 103 7.64 5.21 -1.04
N GLY A 104 6.72 6.06 -0.57
CA GLY A 104 6.06 7.08 -1.37
C GLY A 104 4.79 6.61 -2.09
N ALA A 105 4.49 5.32 -2.08
CA ALA A 105 3.22 4.85 -2.61
C ALA A 105 2.04 5.26 -1.71
N ARG A 106 0.86 5.35 -2.32
CA ARG A 106 -0.40 5.69 -1.68
C ARG A 106 -1.41 4.58 -1.86
N VAL A 107 -2.15 4.27 -0.80
CA VAL A 107 -3.25 3.30 -0.80
C VAL A 107 -4.57 4.04 -0.70
N GLU A 108 -5.49 3.76 -1.61
CA GLU A 108 -6.83 4.37 -1.65
C GLU A 108 -7.91 3.30 -1.83
N LEU A 109 -9.13 3.63 -1.42
CA LEU A 109 -10.30 2.85 -1.80
C LEU A 109 -10.59 3.05 -3.29
N ASP A 110 -10.93 1.97 -3.98
CA ASP A 110 -11.33 2.05 -5.39
C ASP A 110 -12.60 2.89 -5.55
N PRO A 111 -12.65 3.87 -6.47
CA PRO A 111 -13.82 4.72 -6.65
C PRO A 111 -15.11 3.97 -7.00
N SER A 112 -15.03 2.88 -7.75
CA SER A 112 -16.20 2.07 -8.12
C SER A 112 -16.74 1.29 -6.92
N PHE A 113 -15.84 0.81 -6.05
CA PHE A 113 -16.19 0.21 -4.77
C PHE A 113 -16.90 1.24 -3.88
N VAL A 114 -16.34 2.44 -3.73
CA VAL A 114 -16.93 3.54 -2.96
C VAL A 114 -18.34 3.90 -3.46
N SER A 115 -18.53 3.96 -4.77
CA SER A 115 -19.85 4.25 -5.36
C SER A 115 -20.88 3.19 -5.02
N ARG A 116 -20.52 1.91 -5.05
CA ARG A 116 -21.40 0.81 -4.61
C ARG A 116 -21.77 0.93 -3.14
N MET A 117 -20.80 1.23 -2.28
CA MET A 117 -21.02 1.35 -0.84
C MET A 117 -21.92 2.52 -0.47
N ARG A 118 -21.88 3.62 -1.22
CA ARG A 118 -22.79 4.78 -1.01
C ARG A 118 -24.26 4.44 -1.24
N GLY A 119 -24.55 3.55 -2.18
CA GLY A 119 -25.91 3.08 -2.46
C GLY A 119 -26.49 2.14 -1.39
N MET A 120 -25.65 1.59 -0.53
CA MET A 120 -26.04 0.68 0.55
C MET A 120 -26.29 1.49 1.82
N THR A 121 -27.52 1.89 2.03
CA THR A 121 -27.94 2.60 3.22
C THR A 121 -28.25 1.60 4.34
N GLY A 122 -27.52 1.74 5.46
CA GLY A 122 -27.70 0.92 6.66
C GLY A 122 -26.97 -0.42 6.58
N ASN A 123 -26.07 -0.64 7.53
CA ASN A 123 -25.30 -1.87 7.75
C ASN A 123 -24.64 -2.45 6.51
N ALA A 124 -23.53 -1.84 6.08
CA ALA A 124 -22.63 -2.55 5.17
C ALA A 124 -22.28 -3.89 5.82
N PRO A 125 -22.58 -5.04 5.18
CA PRO A 125 -22.23 -6.33 5.76
C PRO A 125 -20.73 -6.36 6.06
N ALA A 126 -20.37 -6.76 7.26
CA ALA A 126 -18.98 -6.88 7.71
C ALA A 126 -18.12 -7.81 6.83
N SER A 127 -18.74 -8.52 5.90
CA SER A 127 -18.12 -9.53 5.03
C SER A 127 -17.84 -9.07 3.60
N TYR A 128 -18.11 -7.81 3.23
CA TYR A 128 -17.78 -7.37 1.87
C TYR A 128 -16.27 -7.22 1.68
N PRO A 129 -15.73 -7.80 0.61
CA PRO A 129 -14.35 -7.57 0.24
C PRO A 129 -14.16 -6.09 -0.12
N VAL A 130 -13.07 -5.51 0.37
CA VAL A 130 -12.67 -4.15 0.03
C VAL A 130 -11.81 -4.16 -1.24
N VAL A 131 -11.99 -3.17 -2.10
CA VAL A 131 -11.17 -2.98 -3.29
C VAL A 131 -10.27 -1.76 -3.07
N LEU A 132 -8.97 -1.97 -3.19
CA LEU A 132 -7.92 -0.97 -2.98
C LEU A 132 -7.15 -0.72 -4.26
N ASN A 133 -6.83 0.53 -4.51
CA ASN A 133 -5.85 0.93 -5.50
C ASN A 133 -4.56 1.37 -4.79
N MET A 134 -3.44 0.83 -5.24
CA MET A 134 -2.12 1.27 -4.83
C MET A 134 -1.50 2.06 -5.97
N TYR A 135 -1.07 3.28 -5.67
CA TYR A 135 -0.37 4.16 -6.61
C TYR A 135 1.09 4.25 -6.17
N GLY A 136 1.97 3.66 -6.97
CA GLY A 136 3.41 3.78 -6.79
C GLY A 136 3.88 5.22 -7.08
N SER A 137 4.96 5.64 -6.47
CA SER A 137 5.58 6.96 -6.69
C SER A 137 6.61 6.92 -7.82
#